data_fd630b9722db338898a8e52807e25224
#
_entry.id   fd630b9722db338898a8e52807e25224
#
_cell.length_a   1.000
_cell.length_b   1.000
_cell.length_c   1.000
_cell.angle_alpha   90.00
_cell.angle_beta   90.00
_cell.angle_gamma   90.00
#
_symmetry.space_group_name_H-M   'P 1'
#
loop_
_entity.id
_entity.type
_entity.pdbx_description
1 polymer ?
#
loop_
_entity_poly.entity_id
_entity_poly.type
_entity_poly.pdbx_seq_one_letter_code
_entity_poly.pdbx_strand_id
1 'polypeptide(L)'
;MSHAHATRTIEREAVYPHSPDRVWRALIDPEELAAWLMPTDFAPRQGHEFVLETGDAHIGSIQGEVLEIDEPRLLRCRWSGVFGDTVVTFELFAESDGTRLRVTHDGFGDPLPPEFDGFESGWAQKLDEDLPRVFATID
;
A
#
# COMPACT_ATOMS: atom_id res chain seq x y z
N MET A 1 -20.10 19.57 10.40
CA MET A 1 -19.43 19.32 10.79
C MET A 1 -18.41 18.64 10.20
N SER A 2 -17.47 18.75 10.39
CA SER A 2 -16.29 18.28 9.76
C SER A 2 -16.03 16.86 9.92
N HIS A 3 -16.91 16.18 10.53
CA HIS A 3 -16.63 14.84 10.75
C HIS A 3 -16.55 14.06 9.50
N ALA A 4 -17.09 14.50 8.43
CA ALA A 4 -17.05 13.77 7.19
C ALA A 4 -15.63 13.46 6.73
N HIS A 5 -14.65 14.21 7.21
CA HIS A 5 -13.29 13.98 6.79
C HIS A 5 -12.74 12.65 7.27
N ALA A 6 -13.17 12.19 8.43
CA ALA A 6 -12.65 10.96 8.96
C ALA A 6 -12.98 9.76 8.10
N THR A 7 -14.07 9.83 7.34
CA THR A 7 -14.47 8.70 6.53
C THR A 7 -13.74 8.62 5.20
N ARG A 8 -12.82 9.54 4.92
CA ARG A 8 -12.09 9.55 3.67
C ARG A 8 -10.73 8.90 3.76
N THR A 9 -10.48 8.20 4.84
CA THR A 9 -9.22 7.51 5.06
C THR A 9 -9.49 6.03 5.21
N ILE A 10 -8.68 5.22 4.52
CA ILE A 10 -8.72 3.78 4.68
C ILE A 10 -7.56 3.40 5.58
N GLU A 11 -7.84 2.64 6.62
CA GLU A 11 -6.79 2.16 7.51
C GLU A 11 -6.99 0.68 7.76
N ARG A 12 -5.95 -0.12 7.53
CA ARG A 12 -6.00 -1.57 7.72
C ARG A 12 -4.72 -2.04 8.38
N GLU A 13 -4.83 -3.07 9.21
CA GLU A 13 -3.68 -3.68 9.86
C GLU A 13 -3.73 -5.18 9.72
N ALA A 14 -2.55 -5.80 9.68
CA ALA A 14 -2.44 -7.24 9.70
C ALA A 14 -1.13 -7.60 10.42
N VAL A 15 -1.09 -8.79 11.03
CA VAL A 15 0.09 -9.27 11.72
C VAL A 15 0.61 -10.50 10.99
N TYR A 16 1.91 -10.52 10.71
CA TYR A 16 2.53 -11.61 9.98
C TYR A 16 3.63 -12.25 10.84
N PRO A 17 3.75 -13.58 10.84
CA PRO A 17 4.78 -14.27 11.63
C PRO A 17 6.14 -14.22 10.93
N HIS A 18 6.59 -13.03 10.58
CA HIS A 18 7.84 -12.79 9.86
C HIS A 18 8.49 -11.53 10.40
N SER A 19 9.81 -11.44 10.29
CA SER A 19 10.54 -10.29 10.81
C SER A 19 10.20 -9.01 10.04
N PRO A 20 10.42 -7.84 10.64
CA PRO A 20 10.22 -6.59 9.92
C PRO A 20 11.01 -6.52 8.63
N ASP A 21 12.23 -7.04 8.61
CA ASP A 21 13.04 -7.03 7.39
C ASP A 21 12.38 -7.85 6.28
N ARG A 22 11.78 -8.98 6.64
CA ARG A 22 11.13 -9.82 5.63
C ARG A 22 9.87 -9.14 5.09
N VAL A 23 9.05 -8.54 5.97
CA VAL A 23 7.86 -7.82 5.55
C VAL A 23 8.24 -6.61 4.71
N TRP A 24 9.30 -5.90 5.12
CA TRP A 24 9.79 -4.75 4.39
C TRP A 24 10.15 -5.09 2.95
N ARG A 25 10.80 -6.25 2.74
CA ARG A 25 11.18 -6.66 1.39
C ARG A 25 9.97 -6.78 0.46
N ALA A 26 8.83 -7.23 1.00
CA ALA A 26 7.62 -7.34 0.19
C ALA A 26 7.09 -5.97 -0.22
N LEU A 27 7.47 -4.90 0.48
CA LEU A 27 7.02 -3.55 0.18
C LEU A 27 7.92 -2.84 -0.82
N ILE A 28 9.14 -3.31 -1.02
CA ILE A 28 10.11 -2.60 -1.86
C ILE A 28 10.61 -3.39 -3.06
N ASP A 29 10.45 -4.70 -3.07
CA ASP A 29 10.94 -5.54 -4.16
C ASP A 29 9.90 -5.59 -5.27
N PRO A 30 10.23 -5.12 -6.50
CA PRO A 30 9.24 -5.12 -7.58
C PRO A 30 8.65 -6.49 -7.89
N GLU A 31 9.43 -7.57 -7.77
CA GLU A 31 8.91 -8.90 -8.03
C GLU A 31 7.85 -9.29 -7.01
N GLU A 32 8.09 -8.98 -5.74
CA GLU A 32 7.12 -9.29 -4.70
C GLU A 32 5.93 -8.36 -4.79
N LEU A 33 6.17 -7.08 -5.10
CA LEU A 33 5.07 -6.13 -5.28
C LEU A 33 4.14 -6.57 -6.41
N ALA A 34 4.69 -7.10 -7.50
CA ALA A 34 3.87 -7.60 -8.59
C ALA A 34 3.02 -8.80 -8.15
N ALA A 35 3.50 -9.57 -7.19
CA ALA A 35 2.78 -10.76 -6.74
C ALA A 35 1.62 -10.44 -5.81
N TRP A 36 1.73 -9.41 -4.98
CA TRP A 36 0.65 -9.12 -4.03
C TRP A 36 -0.05 -7.78 -4.26
N LEU A 37 0.62 -6.83 -4.88
CA LEU A 37 0.05 -5.50 -5.06
C LEU A 37 -0.27 -5.26 -6.54
N MET A 38 0.72 -4.92 -7.34
CA MET A 38 0.57 -4.63 -8.77
C MET A 38 1.93 -4.63 -9.42
N PRO A 39 2.03 -4.96 -10.71
CA PRO A 39 3.28 -4.79 -11.45
C PRO A 39 3.74 -3.34 -11.38
N THR A 40 5.03 -3.11 -11.18
CA THR A 40 5.55 -1.77 -10.97
C THR A 40 7.05 -1.70 -11.26
N ASP A 41 7.55 -0.49 -11.48
CA ASP A 41 8.97 -0.21 -11.61
C ASP A 41 9.48 0.49 -10.35
N PHE A 42 8.92 0.16 -9.21
CA PHE A 42 9.28 0.77 -7.93
C PHE A 42 10.75 0.60 -7.57
N ALA A 43 11.34 1.61 -6.94
CA ALA A 43 12.67 1.51 -6.33
C ALA A 43 12.62 2.23 -4.97
N PRO A 44 13.30 1.69 -3.94
CA PRO A 44 13.20 2.23 -2.58
C PRO A 44 14.10 3.45 -2.40
N ARG A 45 13.76 4.54 -3.05
CA ARG A 45 14.58 5.74 -3.04
C ARG A 45 13.67 6.95 -2.95
N GLN A 46 13.92 7.82 -1.99
CA GLN A 46 13.10 9.02 -1.84
C GLN A 46 13.13 9.85 -3.12
N GLY A 47 11.97 10.28 -3.56
CA GLY A 47 11.82 11.04 -4.79
C GLY A 47 11.66 10.19 -6.05
N HIS A 48 11.84 8.87 -5.93
CA HIS A 48 11.69 8.00 -7.10
C HIS A 48 10.24 7.98 -7.56
N GLU A 49 10.04 8.18 -8.86
CA GLU A 49 8.71 8.09 -9.46
C GLU A 49 8.52 6.72 -10.05
N PHE A 50 7.34 6.15 -9.88
CA PHE A 50 7.04 4.81 -10.36
C PHE A 50 5.61 4.73 -10.86
N VAL A 51 5.29 3.62 -11.53
CA VAL A 51 3.96 3.39 -12.07
C VAL A 51 3.47 2.05 -11.53
N LEU A 52 2.20 1.99 -11.14
CA LEU A 52 1.55 0.74 -10.77
C LEU A 52 0.52 0.42 -11.85
N GLU A 53 0.57 -0.81 -12.38
CA GLU A 53 -0.36 -1.21 -13.44
C GLU A 53 -1.49 -2.01 -12.83
N THR A 54 -2.68 -1.43 -12.79
CA THR A 54 -3.80 -2.06 -12.10
C THR A 54 -4.42 -3.22 -12.88
N GLY A 55 -4.29 -3.19 -14.20
CA GLY A 55 -5.00 -4.15 -15.03
C GLY A 55 -6.48 -3.84 -15.18
N ASP A 56 -6.96 -2.80 -14.54
CA ASP A 56 -8.35 -2.39 -14.61
C ASP A 56 -8.50 -1.32 -15.69
N ALA A 57 -9.41 -1.54 -16.65
CA ALA A 57 -9.54 -0.63 -17.77
C ALA A 57 -9.96 0.77 -17.36
N HIS A 58 -10.73 0.89 -16.27
CA HIS A 58 -11.20 2.19 -15.81
C HIS A 58 -10.09 2.96 -15.07
N ILE A 59 -9.39 2.29 -14.16
CA ILE A 59 -8.36 2.94 -13.37
C ILE A 59 -7.06 3.11 -14.15
N GLY A 60 -6.70 2.10 -14.95
CA GLY A 60 -5.47 2.15 -15.74
C GLY A 60 -4.24 2.08 -14.87
N SER A 61 -3.34 3.04 -15.06
CA SER A 61 -2.10 3.10 -14.29
C SER A 61 -2.24 4.08 -13.14
N ILE A 62 -1.53 3.80 -12.05
CA ILE A 62 -1.43 4.73 -10.92
C ILE A 62 -0.03 5.32 -10.96
N GLN A 63 0.06 6.65 -10.89
CA GLN A 63 1.34 7.34 -10.85
C GLN A 63 1.78 7.48 -9.41
N GLY A 64 3.00 7.06 -9.10
CA GLY A 64 3.49 7.08 -7.73
C GLY A 64 4.77 7.87 -7.56
N GLU A 65 5.03 8.26 -6.32
CA GLU A 65 6.30 8.91 -5.96
C GLU A 65 6.61 8.56 -4.51
N VAL A 66 7.85 8.20 -4.23
CA VAL A 66 8.28 7.91 -2.86
C VAL A 66 8.49 9.23 -2.14
N LEU A 67 7.62 9.53 -1.19
CA LEU A 67 7.68 10.78 -0.44
C LEU A 67 8.61 10.68 0.77
N GLU A 68 8.59 9.53 1.46
CA GLU A 68 9.40 9.35 2.64
C GLU A 68 9.71 7.87 2.81
N ILE A 69 10.93 7.54 3.19
CA ILE A 69 11.31 6.15 3.40
C ILE A 69 12.27 6.07 4.57
N ASP A 70 11.98 5.17 5.51
CA ASP A 70 12.83 4.94 6.68
C ASP A 70 12.79 3.43 6.94
N GLU A 71 13.75 2.74 6.36
CA GLU A 71 13.81 1.27 6.38
C GLU A 71 14.14 0.74 7.76
N PRO A 72 13.47 -0.27 8.24
CA PRO A 72 12.34 -1.01 7.65
C PRO A 72 11.01 -0.63 8.31
N ARG A 73 10.85 0.61 8.68
CA ARG A 73 9.78 1.07 9.55
C ARG A 73 8.68 1.85 8.83
N LEU A 74 9.04 2.62 7.83
CA LEU A 74 8.10 3.57 7.22
C LEU A 74 8.32 3.72 5.72
N LEU A 75 7.26 3.65 4.95
CA LEU A 75 7.27 3.96 3.53
C LEU A 75 6.01 4.75 3.22
N ARG A 76 6.18 5.99 2.73
CA ARG A 76 5.04 6.83 2.37
C ARG A 76 5.17 7.21 0.90
N CYS A 77 4.11 6.99 0.13
CA CYS A 77 4.12 7.24 -1.31
C CYS A 77 2.88 8.02 -1.72
N ARG A 78 3.04 8.89 -2.72
CA ARG A 78 1.90 9.49 -3.38
C ARG A 78 1.38 8.49 -4.41
N TRP A 79 0.06 8.36 -4.50
CA TRP A 79 -0.59 7.56 -5.54
C TRP A 79 -1.63 8.46 -6.20
N SER A 80 -1.48 8.71 -7.51
CA SER A 80 -2.35 9.61 -8.26
C SER A 80 -2.93 8.90 -9.47
N GLY A 81 -4.17 9.21 -9.79
CA GLY A 81 -4.84 8.63 -10.95
C GLY A 81 -6.23 9.19 -11.08
N VAL A 82 -7.12 8.43 -11.74
CA VAL A 82 -8.50 8.88 -11.96
C VAL A 82 -9.25 9.13 -10.65
N PHE A 83 -8.81 8.50 -9.57
CA PHE A 83 -9.43 8.61 -8.26
C PHE A 83 -8.95 9.85 -7.48
N GLY A 84 -8.01 10.59 -8.01
CA GLY A 84 -7.48 11.77 -7.35
C GLY A 84 -6.01 11.62 -6.99
N ASP A 85 -5.54 12.48 -6.11
CA ASP A 85 -4.15 12.53 -5.66
C ASP A 85 -4.15 12.11 -4.18
N THR A 86 -3.68 10.91 -3.89
CA THR A 86 -3.77 10.34 -2.55
C THR A 86 -2.38 9.99 -2.02
N VAL A 87 -2.33 9.59 -0.73
CA VAL A 87 -1.09 9.17 -0.09
C VAL A 87 -1.32 7.82 0.57
N VAL A 88 -0.39 6.88 0.33
CA VAL A 88 -0.41 5.56 0.96
C VAL A 88 0.79 5.49 1.89
N THR A 89 0.55 5.15 3.15
CA THR A 89 1.60 5.02 4.15
C THR A 89 1.63 3.59 4.67
N PHE A 90 2.82 2.97 4.65
CA PHE A 90 3.04 1.66 5.24
C PHE A 90 3.90 1.84 6.48
N GLU A 91 3.44 1.33 7.62
CA GLU A 91 4.20 1.39 8.87
C GLU A 91 4.35 -0.01 9.43
N LEU A 92 5.56 -0.36 9.87
CA LEU A 92 5.86 -1.67 10.40
C LEU A 92 6.21 -1.54 11.88
N PHE A 93 5.59 -2.40 12.70
CA PHE A 93 5.82 -2.43 14.14
C PHE A 93 6.25 -3.84 14.53
N ALA A 94 7.41 -3.95 15.18
CA ALA A 94 7.88 -5.25 15.63
C ALA A 94 6.96 -5.77 16.74
N GLU A 95 6.60 -7.05 16.64
CA GLU A 95 5.78 -7.72 17.63
C GLU A 95 6.56 -8.90 18.17
N SER A 96 6.12 -9.50 19.28
CA SER A 96 6.87 -10.57 19.88
C SER A 96 7.08 -11.75 18.94
N ASP A 97 6.12 -12.06 18.08
CA ASP A 97 6.22 -13.18 17.18
C ASP A 97 6.13 -12.78 15.71
N GLY A 98 6.46 -11.56 15.39
CA GLY A 98 6.38 -11.16 13.99
C GLY A 98 6.33 -9.65 13.81
N THR A 99 5.55 -9.22 12.84
CA THR A 99 5.46 -7.80 12.47
C THR A 99 4.01 -7.43 12.22
N ARG A 100 3.60 -6.28 12.75
CA ARG A 100 2.31 -5.71 12.46
C ARG A 100 2.51 -4.65 11.37
N LEU A 101 1.78 -4.78 10.29
CA LEU A 101 1.81 -3.83 9.18
C LEU A 101 0.52 -3.02 9.21
N ARG A 102 0.67 -1.68 9.20
CA ARG A 102 -0.47 -0.78 9.08
C ARG A 102 -0.39 -0.07 7.74
N VAL A 103 -1.50 -0.08 7.00
CA VAL A 103 -1.60 0.66 5.75
C VAL A 103 -2.64 1.75 5.95
N THR A 104 -2.26 2.99 5.63
CA THR A 104 -3.17 4.13 5.66
C THR A 104 -3.21 4.73 4.26
N HIS A 105 -4.40 4.83 3.68
CA HIS A 105 -4.57 5.39 2.35
C HIS A 105 -5.53 6.57 2.50
N ASP A 106 -5.02 7.80 2.37
CA ASP A 106 -5.83 8.99 2.61
C ASP A 106 -5.66 10.01 1.51
N GLY A 107 -6.36 11.13 1.65
CA GLY A 107 -6.32 12.19 0.64
C GLY A 107 -7.43 12.09 -0.37
N PHE A 108 -8.38 11.17 -0.20
CA PHE A 108 -9.51 11.08 -1.12
C PHE A 108 -10.35 12.35 -1.04
N GLY A 109 -10.86 12.78 -2.20
CA GLY A 109 -11.56 14.03 -2.29
C GLY A 109 -12.98 14.02 -1.74
N ASP A 110 -13.63 15.15 -1.88
CA ASP A 110 -15.02 15.34 -1.46
C ASP A 110 -15.77 15.95 -2.65
N PRO A 111 -16.76 15.20 -3.22
CA PRO A 111 -17.26 13.91 -2.75
C PRO A 111 -16.26 12.77 -2.97
N LEU A 112 -16.47 11.68 -2.26
CA LEU A 112 -15.60 10.52 -2.42
C LEU A 112 -15.65 9.99 -3.84
N PRO A 113 -14.53 9.61 -4.42
CA PRO A 113 -14.55 9.02 -5.75
C PRO A 113 -15.17 7.63 -5.70
N PRO A 114 -15.77 7.16 -6.80
CA PRO A 114 -16.37 5.83 -6.83
C PRO A 114 -15.37 4.71 -6.57
N GLU A 115 -14.08 4.97 -6.80
CA GLU A 115 -13.04 3.96 -6.60
C GLU A 115 -12.73 3.71 -5.12
N PHE A 116 -13.21 4.56 -4.22
CA PHE A 116 -12.89 4.43 -2.78
C PHE A 116 -13.25 3.06 -2.22
N ASP A 117 -14.46 2.57 -2.51
CA ASP A 117 -14.89 1.28 -2.00
C ASP A 117 -14.03 0.14 -2.55
N GLY A 118 -13.59 0.26 -3.79
CA GLY A 118 -12.71 -0.73 -4.39
C GLY A 118 -11.35 -0.78 -3.71
N PHE A 119 -10.79 0.38 -3.35
CA PHE A 119 -9.54 0.42 -2.61
C PHE A 119 -9.73 -0.18 -1.21
N GLU A 120 -10.85 0.13 -0.56
CA GLU A 120 -11.07 -0.37 0.79
C GLU A 120 -11.14 -1.90 0.82
N SER A 121 -11.93 -2.50 -0.07
CA SER A 121 -12.00 -3.95 -0.13
C SER A 121 -10.71 -4.55 -0.69
N GLY A 122 -10.06 -3.85 -1.60
CA GLY A 122 -8.80 -4.31 -2.17
C GLY A 122 -7.68 -4.40 -1.14
N TRP A 123 -7.58 -3.41 -0.25
CA TRP A 123 -6.55 -3.46 0.80
C TRP A 123 -6.80 -4.64 1.73
N ALA A 124 -8.07 -4.90 2.09
CA ALA A 124 -8.38 -6.02 2.96
C ALA A 124 -7.94 -7.33 2.32
N GLN A 125 -8.26 -7.53 1.05
CA GLN A 125 -7.87 -8.75 0.36
C GLN A 125 -6.36 -8.88 0.23
N LYS A 126 -5.68 -7.79 -0.12
CA LYS A 126 -4.24 -7.85 -0.33
C LYS A 126 -3.50 -8.16 0.96
N LEU A 127 -3.90 -7.59 2.06
CA LEU A 127 -3.22 -7.82 3.32
C LEU A 127 -3.57 -9.16 3.94
N ASP A 128 -4.80 -9.63 3.77
CA ASP A 128 -5.27 -10.85 4.42
C ASP A 128 -5.04 -12.10 3.58
N GLU A 129 -4.95 -11.96 2.26
CA GLU A 129 -4.85 -13.11 1.37
C GLU A 129 -3.63 -13.09 0.48
N ASP A 130 -3.41 -11.99 -0.23
CA ASP A 130 -2.36 -11.96 -1.27
C ASP A 130 -0.97 -11.89 -0.67
N LEU A 131 -0.76 -11.03 0.30
CA LEU A 131 0.56 -10.87 0.91
C LEU A 131 1.00 -12.13 1.68
N PRO A 132 0.12 -12.79 2.45
CA PRO A 132 0.52 -14.05 3.07
C PRO A 132 0.97 -15.11 2.08
N ARG A 133 0.42 -15.13 0.86
CA ARG A 133 0.86 -16.07 -0.16
C ARG A 133 2.29 -15.80 -0.59
N VAL A 134 2.68 -14.53 -0.65
CA VAL A 134 4.05 -14.17 -1.01
C VAL A 134 5.02 -14.73 0.03
N PHE A 135 4.70 -14.56 1.31
CA PHE A 135 5.56 -15.07 2.38
C PHE A 135 5.67 -16.59 2.31
N ALA A 136 4.57 -17.27 2.03
CA ALA A 136 4.57 -18.73 1.97
C ALA A 136 5.36 -19.26 0.79
N THR A 137 5.39 -18.52 -0.31
CA THR A 137 6.01 -18.98 -1.54
C THR A 137 7.51 -18.80 -1.53
N ILE A 138 7.99 -17.73 -0.94
CA ILE A 138 9.40 -17.36 -1.04
C ILE A 138 10.25 -17.96 0.06
N ASP A 139 9.67 -18.20 1.18
CA ASP A 139 10.39 -18.82 2.28
C ASP A 139 10.38 -20.35 2.13
#